data_91d7cd3121ce8f08cd5187a6d97cee05
#
_entry.id   91d7cd3121ce8f08cd5187a6d97cee05
#
_cell.length_a   1.000
_cell.length_b   1.000
_cell.length_c   1.000
_cell.angle_alpha   90.00
_cell.angle_beta   90.00
_cell.angle_gamma   90.00
#
_symmetry.space_group_name_H-M   'P 1'
#
loop_
_entity.id
_entity.type
_entity.pdbx_description
1 polymer ?
#
loop_
_entity_poly.entity_id
_entity_poly.type
_entity_poly.pdbx_seq_one_letter_code
_entity_poly.pdbx_strand_id
1 'polypeptide(L)'
;QQAVEMAASQRLCILTGGPGTGKTFTTRTIVALWKAMGKSIALASPTGRAAQRLSEVTGKEATTIHRLLEFDPSKMRFKRDSDDPLPVDAVVVDEASMLDLFLAHSLLKAIPPTAQLLLVGDTDQLPSVGAGNVLGDLIDSSQVPVLRLTQVFRQAKASQIVQNAYAINQGNYPALESVSESPETDCLWLGAPEPEDGVRSIEAIVQELMPALGFDPVKAV
;
A
#
# COMPACT_ATOMS: atom_id res chain seq x y z
N GLN A 1 3.56 18.30 7.14
CA GLN A 1 4.48 18.70 8.21
C GLN A 1 4.37 17.77 9.42
N GLN A 2 3.19 17.58 10.02
CA GLN A 2 2.97 16.69 11.19
C GLN A 2 3.51 15.26 11.00
N ALA A 3 3.35 14.65 9.81
CA ALA A 3 3.87 13.33 9.52
C ALA A 3 5.41 13.26 9.62
N VAL A 4 6.06 14.30 9.15
CA VAL A 4 7.53 14.41 9.15
C VAL A 4 8.05 14.58 10.58
N GLU A 5 7.41 15.44 11.37
CA GLU A 5 7.72 15.65 12.78
C GLU A 5 7.50 14.38 13.60
N MET A 6 6.39 13.67 13.37
CA MET A 6 6.08 12.41 14.03
C MET A 6 7.14 11.33 13.69
N ALA A 7 7.46 11.15 12.40
CA ALA A 7 8.46 10.18 11.98
C ALA A 7 9.88 10.52 12.47
N ALA A 8 10.19 11.81 12.70
CA ALA A 8 11.47 12.21 13.24
C ALA A 8 11.62 11.91 14.76
N SER A 9 10.51 11.97 15.51
CA SER A 9 10.51 11.90 16.97
C SER A 9 10.07 10.56 17.55
N GLN A 10 9.28 9.78 16.82
CA GLN A 10 8.71 8.52 17.32
C GLN A 10 9.51 7.31 16.85
N ARG A 11 9.57 6.26 17.69
CA ARG A 11 10.17 4.98 17.32
C ARG A 11 9.29 4.13 16.43
N LEU A 12 7.99 4.14 16.71
CA LEU A 12 6.97 3.49 15.89
C LEU A 12 5.88 4.52 15.60
N CYS A 13 5.49 4.64 14.37
CA CYS A 13 4.37 5.47 13.97
C CYS A 13 3.65 4.90 12.74
N ILE A 14 2.39 5.28 12.60
CA ILE A 14 1.52 4.84 11.52
C ILE A 14 1.09 6.05 10.69
N LEU A 15 1.21 5.92 9.37
CA LEU A 15 0.68 6.84 8.39
C LEU A 15 -0.46 6.13 7.64
N THR A 16 -1.69 6.58 7.84
CA THR A 16 -2.87 5.99 7.19
C THR A 16 -3.69 7.03 6.44
N GLY A 17 -4.58 6.58 5.56
CA GLY A 17 -5.50 7.40 4.80
C GLY A 17 -5.95 6.70 3.53
N GLY A 18 -7.09 7.08 3.00
CA GLY A 18 -7.70 6.50 1.81
C GLY A 18 -6.92 6.78 0.51
N PRO A 19 -7.44 6.33 -0.62
CA PRO A 19 -6.85 6.58 -1.93
C PRO A 19 -6.76 8.08 -2.23
N GLY A 20 -5.69 8.51 -2.88
CA GLY A 20 -5.51 9.91 -3.28
C GLY A 20 -5.21 10.92 -2.16
N THR A 21 -4.96 10.48 -0.93
CA THR A 21 -4.63 11.36 0.21
C THR A 21 -3.16 11.75 0.31
N GLY A 22 -2.29 11.18 -0.54
CA GLY A 22 -0.87 11.54 -0.59
C GLY A 22 0.03 10.75 0.35
N LYS A 23 -0.36 9.53 0.78
CA LYS A 23 0.50 8.64 1.57
C LYS A 23 1.88 8.48 0.95
N THR A 24 1.93 8.15 -0.33
CA THR A 24 3.16 7.91 -1.09
C THR A 24 4.08 9.14 -1.13
N PHE A 25 3.51 10.34 -1.34
CA PHE A 25 4.28 11.59 -1.32
C PHE A 25 4.85 11.88 0.08
N THR A 26 4.05 11.66 1.11
CA THR A 26 4.46 11.85 2.51
C THR A 26 5.56 10.86 2.88
N THR A 27 5.43 9.59 2.50
CA THR A 27 6.46 8.55 2.71
C THR A 27 7.78 8.95 2.05
N ARG A 28 7.75 9.38 0.78
CA ARG A 28 8.95 9.87 0.09
C ARG A 28 9.62 11.02 0.85
N THR A 29 8.84 11.94 1.38
CA THR A 29 9.35 13.09 2.14
C THR A 29 10.03 12.63 3.44
N ILE A 30 9.44 11.67 4.17
CA ILE A 30 10.02 11.10 5.39
C ILE A 30 11.32 10.37 5.08
N VAL A 31 11.35 9.56 4.02
CA VAL A 31 12.56 8.85 3.57
C VAL A 31 13.68 9.85 3.22
N ALA A 32 13.36 10.94 2.52
CA ALA A 32 14.30 11.98 2.19
C ALA A 32 14.87 12.68 3.44
N LEU A 33 14.01 12.95 4.43
CA LEU A 33 14.45 13.50 5.73
C LEU A 33 15.41 12.55 6.43
N TRP A 34 15.05 11.28 6.60
CA TRP A 34 15.91 10.30 7.29
C TRP A 34 17.24 10.11 6.57
N LYS A 35 17.24 10.15 5.23
CA LYS A 35 18.46 10.14 4.43
C LYS A 35 19.33 11.38 4.70
N ALA A 36 18.73 12.58 4.80
CA ALA A 36 19.43 13.81 5.13
C ALA A 36 20.01 13.79 6.58
N MET A 37 19.37 13.03 7.48
CA MET A 37 19.86 12.79 8.84
C MET A 37 20.97 11.73 8.89
N GLY A 38 21.41 11.18 7.77
CA GLY A 38 22.45 10.17 7.69
C GLY A 38 22.02 8.77 8.12
N LYS A 39 20.70 8.49 8.21
CA LYS A 39 20.21 7.18 8.63
C LYS A 39 20.32 6.13 7.53
N SER A 40 20.69 4.91 7.93
CA SER A 40 20.52 3.71 7.13
C SER A 40 19.04 3.29 7.14
N ILE A 41 18.41 3.17 5.97
CA ILE A 41 16.96 2.96 5.85
C ILE A 41 16.71 1.70 5.04
N ALA A 42 15.86 0.80 5.53
CA ALA A 42 15.26 -0.27 4.75
C ALA A 42 13.83 0.10 4.34
N LEU A 43 13.49 -0.20 3.10
CA LEU A 43 12.15 -0.04 2.55
C LEU A 43 11.59 -1.41 2.20
N ALA A 44 10.39 -1.72 2.66
CA ALA A 44 9.77 -3.01 2.43
C ALA A 44 8.26 -2.92 2.20
N SER A 45 7.71 -3.97 1.60
CA SER A 45 6.27 -4.16 1.46
C SER A 45 5.93 -5.65 1.51
N PRO A 46 4.70 -6.05 1.85
CA PRO A 46 4.28 -7.44 1.79
C PRO A 46 4.37 -8.06 0.39
N THR A 47 4.20 -7.27 -0.68
CA THR A 47 4.18 -7.75 -2.07
C THR A 47 5.31 -7.17 -2.92
N GLY A 48 5.73 -7.92 -3.96
CA GLY A 48 6.77 -7.48 -4.88
C GLY A 48 6.37 -6.24 -5.69
N ARG A 49 5.12 -6.17 -6.15
CA ARG A 49 4.62 -5.03 -6.92
C ARG A 49 4.62 -3.73 -6.10
N ALA A 50 4.18 -3.81 -4.85
CA ALA A 50 4.20 -2.65 -3.95
C ALA A 50 5.64 -2.24 -3.60
N ALA A 51 6.55 -3.18 -3.40
CA ALA A 51 7.97 -2.91 -3.20
C ALA A 51 8.60 -2.19 -4.41
N GLN A 52 8.30 -2.66 -5.63
CA GLN A 52 8.76 -2.00 -6.85
C GLN A 52 8.24 -0.55 -6.91
N ARG A 53 6.94 -0.33 -6.69
CA ARG A 53 6.36 1.01 -6.68
C ARG A 53 6.99 1.91 -5.62
N LEU A 54 7.24 1.38 -4.42
CA LEU A 54 7.91 2.11 -3.35
C LEU A 54 9.33 2.51 -3.76
N SER A 55 10.05 1.63 -4.47
CA SER A 55 11.38 1.94 -5.03
C SER A 55 11.33 3.09 -6.03
N GLU A 56 10.41 3.03 -6.98
CA GLU A 56 10.24 4.05 -8.02
C GLU A 56 9.96 5.43 -7.43
N VAL A 57 9.06 5.50 -6.45
CA VAL A 57 8.65 6.77 -5.83
C VAL A 57 9.72 7.36 -4.93
N THR A 58 10.44 6.52 -4.17
CA THR A 58 11.43 7.00 -3.20
C THR A 58 12.84 7.17 -3.80
N GLY A 59 13.09 6.58 -4.97
CA GLY A 59 14.41 6.52 -5.59
C GLY A 59 15.41 5.68 -4.78
N LYS A 60 14.93 4.79 -3.92
CA LYS A 60 15.72 3.87 -3.08
C LYS A 60 15.16 2.46 -3.21
N GLU A 61 16.04 1.48 -3.34
CA GLU A 61 15.63 0.08 -3.44
C GLU A 61 14.74 -0.33 -2.26
N ALA A 62 13.58 -0.90 -2.57
CA ALA A 62 12.67 -1.54 -1.63
C ALA A 62 12.50 -3.00 -2.02
N THR A 63 12.26 -3.86 -1.04
CA THR A 63 12.12 -5.30 -1.23
C THR A 63 10.86 -5.82 -0.57
N THR A 64 10.52 -7.08 -0.80
CA THR A 64 9.48 -7.71 0.03
C THR A 64 10.00 -7.91 1.45
N ILE A 65 9.10 -7.92 2.44
CA ILE A 65 9.46 -8.21 3.83
C ILE A 65 10.16 -9.57 3.94
N HIS A 66 9.69 -10.58 3.20
CA HIS A 66 10.33 -11.90 3.16
C HIS A 66 11.78 -11.84 2.71
N ARG A 67 12.07 -11.02 1.68
CA ARG A 67 13.43 -10.83 1.18
C ARG A 67 14.28 -10.01 2.15
N LEU A 68 13.70 -8.96 2.75
CA LEU A 68 14.38 -8.15 3.77
C LEU A 68 14.82 -9.00 4.96
N LEU A 69 13.95 -9.91 5.41
CA LEU A 69 14.21 -10.80 6.54
C LEU A 69 15.00 -12.07 6.16
N GLU A 70 15.39 -12.20 4.90
CA GLU A 70 16.13 -13.35 4.37
C GLU A 70 15.43 -14.69 4.68
N PHE A 71 14.18 -14.83 4.21
CA PHE A 71 13.42 -16.07 4.41
C PHE A 71 14.14 -17.25 3.79
N ASP A 72 14.34 -18.33 4.57
CA ASP A 72 14.90 -19.60 4.14
C ASP A 72 13.78 -20.64 3.98
N PRO A 73 13.37 -20.94 2.73
CA PRO A 73 12.28 -21.91 2.49
C PRO A 73 12.61 -23.32 2.98
N SER A 74 13.90 -23.69 3.00
CA SER A 74 14.32 -25.05 3.41
C SER A 74 14.12 -25.29 4.90
N LYS A 75 14.17 -24.22 5.70
CA LYS A 75 14.02 -24.24 7.16
C LYS A 75 12.72 -23.60 7.62
N MET A 76 11.93 -23.07 6.69
CA MET A 76 10.69 -22.34 6.97
C MET A 76 10.86 -21.27 8.04
N ARG A 77 11.97 -20.51 7.99
CA ARG A 77 12.29 -19.47 8.97
C ARG A 77 12.97 -18.28 8.31
N PHE A 78 12.91 -17.15 8.99
CA PHE A 78 13.70 -15.97 8.65
C PHE A 78 15.09 -16.07 9.28
N LYS A 79 16.10 -15.53 8.61
CA LYS A 79 17.46 -15.43 9.18
C LYS A 79 17.59 -14.21 10.07
N ARG A 80 16.94 -13.09 9.69
CA ARG A 80 16.93 -11.87 10.48
C ARG A 80 15.93 -12.02 11.62
N ASP A 81 16.40 -11.85 12.83
CA ASP A 81 15.62 -11.93 14.08
C ASP A 81 16.28 -11.09 15.20
N SER A 82 15.96 -11.37 16.46
CA SER A 82 16.53 -10.68 17.62
C SER A 82 18.02 -10.93 17.83
N ASP A 83 18.54 -12.06 17.35
CA ASP A 83 19.95 -12.45 17.52
C ASP A 83 20.81 -11.92 16.36
N ASP A 84 20.21 -11.73 15.17
CA ASP A 84 20.83 -11.12 14.00
C ASP A 84 19.89 -10.05 13.39
N PRO A 85 19.76 -8.89 14.06
CA PRO A 85 18.82 -7.86 13.63
C PRO A 85 19.25 -7.17 12.33
N LEU A 86 18.30 -6.48 11.71
CA LEU A 86 18.57 -5.67 10.52
C LEU A 86 19.58 -4.56 10.84
N PRO A 87 20.64 -4.38 10.04
CA PRO A 87 21.64 -3.35 10.27
C PRO A 87 21.17 -1.97 9.76
N VAL A 88 20.06 -1.47 10.32
CA VAL A 88 19.41 -0.23 9.87
C VAL A 88 18.95 0.64 11.02
N ASP A 89 18.86 1.95 10.77
CA ASP A 89 18.37 2.95 11.73
C ASP A 89 16.86 3.21 11.56
N ALA A 90 16.30 2.86 10.40
CA ALA A 90 14.88 3.04 10.13
C ALA A 90 14.35 2.00 9.14
N VAL A 91 13.11 1.63 9.32
CA VAL A 91 12.35 0.74 8.42
C VAL A 91 11.05 1.42 8.02
N VAL A 92 10.72 1.38 6.73
CA VAL A 92 9.41 1.75 6.22
C VAL A 92 8.75 0.49 5.68
N VAL A 93 7.52 0.26 6.09
CA VAL A 93 6.67 -0.80 5.52
C VAL A 93 5.47 -0.15 4.86
N ASP A 94 5.40 -0.24 3.54
CA ASP A 94 4.24 0.21 2.77
C ASP A 94 3.25 -0.94 2.57
N GLU A 95 1.98 -0.64 2.31
CA GLU A 95 0.84 -1.58 2.23
C GLU A 95 0.71 -2.43 3.50
N ALA A 96 0.90 -1.81 4.66
CA ALA A 96 0.89 -2.50 5.97
C ALA A 96 -0.48 -3.10 6.34
N SER A 97 -1.58 -2.76 5.65
CA SER A 97 -2.88 -3.43 5.78
C SER A 97 -2.82 -4.92 5.42
N MET A 98 -1.89 -5.31 4.53
CA MET A 98 -1.68 -6.69 4.12
C MET A 98 -0.73 -7.47 5.05
N LEU A 99 -0.29 -6.87 6.15
CA LEU A 99 0.64 -7.48 7.10
C LEU A 99 -0.12 -8.39 8.07
N ASP A 100 0.09 -9.70 7.98
CA ASP A 100 -0.45 -10.67 8.94
C ASP A 100 0.35 -10.70 10.24
N LEU A 101 -0.21 -11.36 11.25
CA LEU A 101 0.39 -11.43 12.58
C LEU A 101 1.75 -12.14 12.58
N PHE A 102 1.91 -13.20 11.78
CA PHE A 102 3.16 -13.96 11.74
C PHE A 102 4.30 -13.15 11.11
N LEU A 103 4.01 -12.49 9.99
CA LEU A 103 4.99 -11.65 9.30
C LEU A 103 5.33 -10.41 10.11
N ALA A 104 4.33 -9.79 10.76
CA ALA A 104 4.53 -8.66 11.68
C ALA A 104 5.43 -9.03 12.86
N HIS A 105 5.15 -10.17 13.50
CA HIS A 105 5.96 -10.67 14.61
C HIS A 105 7.42 -10.89 14.20
N SER A 106 7.65 -11.52 13.04
CA SER A 106 8.99 -11.77 12.52
C SER A 106 9.73 -10.48 12.19
N LEU A 107 9.03 -9.53 11.57
CA LEU A 107 9.57 -8.20 11.27
C LEU A 107 9.97 -7.45 12.55
N LEU A 108 9.08 -7.39 13.54
CA LEU A 108 9.34 -6.68 14.79
C LEU A 108 10.52 -7.28 15.56
N LYS A 109 10.72 -8.59 15.51
CA LYS A 109 11.89 -9.25 16.10
C LYS A 109 13.21 -8.86 15.43
N ALA A 110 13.17 -8.63 14.11
CA ALA A 110 14.36 -8.31 13.34
C ALA A 110 14.73 -6.82 13.37
N ILE A 111 13.84 -5.94 13.81
CA ILE A 111 14.09 -4.50 13.91
C ILE A 111 14.86 -4.20 15.20
N PRO A 112 16.05 -3.55 15.13
CA PRO A 112 16.80 -3.15 16.32
C PRO A 112 15.95 -2.26 17.24
N PRO A 113 16.07 -2.39 18.57
CA PRO A 113 15.33 -1.55 19.52
C PRO A 113 15.57 -0.05 19.37
N THR A 114 16.68 0.34 18.75
CA THR A 114 17.06 1.74 18.48
C THR A 114 16.52 2.26 17.17
N ALA A 115 16.08 1.39 16.26
CA ALA A 115 15.60 1.77 14.95
C ALA A 115 14.17 2.33 15.00
N GLN A 116 13.84 3.13 14.00
CA GLN A 116 12.49 3.68 13.79
C GLN A 116 11.71 2.80 12.82
N LEU A 117 10.41 2.62 13.07
CA LEU A 117 9.50 1.91 12.19
C LEU A 117 8.33 2.81 11.79
N LEU A 118 8.16 3.01 10.49
CA LEU A 118 7.00 3.64 9.89
C LEU A 118 6.16 2.58 9.17
N LEU A 119 4.93 2.39 9.64
CA LEU A 119 3.92 1.59 8.93
C LEU A 119 3.05 2.52 8.10
N VAL A 120 2.93 2.24 6.82
CA VAL A 120 2.10 3.00 5.88
C VAL A 120 1.05 2.06 5.32
N GLY A 121 -0.22 2.44 5.39
CA GLY A 121 -1.30 1.59 4.89
C GLY A 121 -2.64 2.30 4.89
N ASP A 122 -3.63 1.55 4.46
CA ASP A 122 -5.02 2.00 4.38
C ASP A 122 -5.90 0.93 5.03
N THR A 123 -6.53 1.26 6.15
CA THR A 123 -7.38 0.32 6.89
C THR A 123 -8.65 -0.07 6.16
N ASP A 124 -9.01 0.70 5.14
CA ASP A 124 -10.22 0.46 4.34
C ASP A 124 -9.93 -0.43 3.11
N GLN A 125 -8.64 -0.77 2.87
CA GLN A 125 -8.26 -1.73 1.84
C GLN A 125 -8.34 -3.17 2.35
N LEU A 126 -8.17 -4.13 1.42
CA LEU A 126 -8.21 -5.55 1.74
C LEU A 126 -7.20 -5.89 2.85
N PRO A 127 -7.65 -6.64 3.87
CA PRO A 127 -6.78 -7.11 4.94
C PRO A 127 -5.79 -8.16 4.44
N SER A 128 -4.90 -8.60 5.32
CA SER A 128 -3.97 -9.70 5.05
C SER A 128 -4.74 -11.01 4.74
N VAL A 129 -4.14 -11.84 3.88
CA VAL A 129 -4.65 -13.20 3.62
C VAL A 129 -4.39 -14.11 4.83
N GLY A 130 -3.26 -13.90 5.54
CA GLY A 130 -2.94 -14.58 6.79
C GLY A 130 -3.73 -14.04 7.97
N ALA A 131 -3.69 -14.74 9.09
CA ALA A 131 -4.43 -14.39 10.30
C ALA A 131 -3.95 -13.07 10.93
N GLY A 132 -4.89 -12.25 11.40
CA GLY A 132 -4.64 -11.00 12.11
C GLY A 132 -4.93 -9.74 11.28
N ASN A 133 -5.24 -8.65 11.96
CA ASN A 133 -5.45 -7.32 11.41
C ASN A 133 -4.48 -6.34 12.08
N VAL A 134 -3.18 -6.57 11.87
CA VAL A 134 -2.13 -5.89 12.63
C VAL A 134 -2.23 -4.36 12.55
N LEU A 135 -2.44 -3.81 11.36
CA LEU A 135 -2.54 -2.36 11.19
C LEU A 135 -3.77 -1.79 11.91
N GLY A 136 -4.92 -2.43 11.74
CA GLY A 136 -6.17 -2.03 12.40
C GLY A 136 -6.05 -2.13 13.93
N ASP A 137 -5.58 -3.26 14.44
CA ASP A 137 -5.42 -3.50 15.87
C ASP A 137 -4.45 -2.50 16.52
N LEU A 138 -3.35 -2.15 15.85
CA LEU A 138 -2.40 -1.13 16.32
C LEU A 138 -3.05 0.26 16.39
N ILE A 139 -3.85 0.62 15.39
CA ILE A 139 -4.58 1.90 15.36
C ILE A 139 -5.63 1.94 16.47
N ASP A 140 -6.43 0.89 16.63
CA ASP A 140 -7.51 0.79 17.61
C ASP A 140 -6.98 0.75 19.04
N SER A 141 -5.79 0.20 19.24
CA SER A 141 -5.13 0.19 20.55
C SER A 141 -4.85 1.58 21.12
N SER A 142 -4.76 2.59 20.27
CA SER A 142 -4.37 3.97 20.62
C SER A 142 -3.02 4.09 21.35
N GLN A 143 -2.18 3.05 21.28
CA GLN A 143 -0.85 3.04 21.91
C GLN A 143 0.25 3.51 20.96
N VAL A 144 -0.03 3.51 19.66
CA VAL A 144 0.92 3.92 18.62
C VAL A 144 0.48 5.27 18.05
N PRO A 145 1.39 6.23 17.89
CA PRO A 145 1.09 7.48 17.20
C PRO A 145 0.61 7.23 15.77
N VAL A 146 -0.58 7.73 15.44
CA VAL A 146 -1.21 7.59 14.13
C VAL A 146 -1.43 8.95 13.49
N LEU A 147 -0.97 9.13 12.27
CA LEU A 147 -1.38 10.25 11.44
C LEU A 147 -2.33 9.76 10.34
N ARG A 148 -3.55 10.25 10.36
CA ARG A 148 -4.54 9.98 9.33
C ARG A 148 -4.59 11.13 8.32
N LEU A 149 -4.27 10.84 7.06
CA LEU A 149 -4.45 11.78 5.96
C LEU A 149 -5.90 11.73 5.48
N THR A 150 -6.59 12.84 5.60
CA THR A 150 -8.03 12.95 5.26
C THR A 150 -8.30 13.79 4.02
N GLN A 151 -7.32 14.60 3.60
CA GLN A 151 -7.48 15.46 2.44
C GLN A 151 -7.19 14.71 1.14
N VAL A 152 -8.19 14.58 0.31
CA VAL A 152 -8.06 14.04 -1.05
C VAL A 152 -7.58 15.16 -1.98
N PHE A 153 -6.49 14.93 -2.71
CA PHE A 153 -5.95 15.92 -3.65
C PHE A 153 -6.89 16.12 -4.84
N ARG A 154 -6.82 17.32 -5.46
CA ARG A 154 -7.74 17.76 -6.52
C ARG A 154 -7.83 16.77 -7.68
N GLN A 155 -6.72 16.22 -8.14
CA GLN A 155 -6.70 15.22 -9.22
C GLN A 155 -7.46 13.93 -8.85
N ALA A 156 -7.29 13.46 -7.61
CA ALA A 156 -8.02 12.29 -7.12
C ALA A 156 -9.51 12.58 -6.88
N LYS A 157 -9.88 13.84 -6.57
CA LYS A 157 -11.29 14.24 -6.45
C LYS A 157 -12.06 14.20 -7.76
N ALA A 158 -11.36 14.33 -8.89
CA ALA A 158 -12.00 14.24 -10.23
C ALA A 158 -12.15 12.78 -10.69
N SER A 159 -11.48 11.83 -10.04
CA SER A 159 -11.58 10.41 -10.38
C SER A 159 -12.86 9.79 -9.83
N GLN A 160 -13.68 9.24 -10.71
CA GLN A 160 -14.89 8.50 -10.34
C GLN A 160 -14.56 7.22 -9.56
N ILE A 161 -13.44 6.56 -9.89
CA ILE A 161 -12.93 5.39 -9.14
C ILE A 161 -12.71 5.76 -7.67
N VAL A 162 -12.06 6.90 -7.40
CA VAL A 162 -11.78 7.35 -6.04
C VAL A 162 -13.09 7.75 -5.31
N GLN A 163 -13.99 8.46 -5.98
CA GLN A 163 -15.29 8.83 -5.41
C GLN A 163 -16.12 7.58 -5.05
N ASN A 164 -16.16 6.61 -5.96
CA ASN A 164 -16.87 5.35 -5.74
C ASN A 164 -16.25 4.53 -4.59
N ALA A 165 -14.93 4.49 -4.46
CA ALA A 165 -14.27 3.84 -3.33
C ALA A 165 -14.68 4.47 -2.00
N TYR A 166 -14.75 5.81 -1.90
CA TYR A 166 -15.24 6.48 -0.69
C TYR A 166 -16.72 6.23 -0.43
N ALA A 167 -17.57 6.22 -1.48
CA ALA A 167 -18.99 5.91 -1.33
C ALA A 167 -19.20 4.51 -0.76
N ILE A 168 -18.50 3.51 -1.31
CA ILE A 168 -18.57 2.12 -0.85
C ILE A 168 -18.11 2.00 0.61
N ASN A 169 -17.02 2.65 0.99
CA ASN A 169 -16.53 2.66 2.37
C ASN A 169 -17.53 3.25 3.37
N GLN A 170 -18.35 4.19 2.92
CA GLN A 170 -19.42 4.80 3.74
C GLN A 170 -20.72 3.98 3.72
N GLY A 171 -20.75 2.84 3.03
CA GLY A 171 -21.94 2.01 2.86
C GLY A 171 -22.93 2.57 1.83
N ASN A 172 -22.50 3.51 0.99
CA ASN A 172 -23.31 4.08 -0.07
C ASN A 172 -23.09 3.34 -1.39
N TYR A 173 -24.10 3.39 -2.27
CA TYR A 173 -23.94 2.88 -3.63
C TYR A 173 -22.98 3.75 -4.44
N PRO A 174 -22.07 3.15 -5.23
CA PRO A 174 -21.21 3.89 -6.15
C PRO A 174 -22.05 4.51 -7.30
N ALA A 175 -21.58 5.64 -7.82
CA ALA A 175 -22.11 6.19 -9.05
C ALA A 175 -21.55 5.39 -10.24
N LEU A 176 -22.44 4.75 -10.99
CA LEU A 176 -22.10 3.87 -12.12
C LEU A 176 -22.68 4.46 -13.40
N GLU A 177 -21.80 4.82 -14.33
CA GLU A 177 -22.21 5.30 -15.67
C GLU A 177 -22.01 4.18 -16.68
N SER A 178 -22.99 3.96 -17.56
CA SER A 178 -22.87 2.94 -18.60
C SER A 178 -21.93 3.41 -19.71
N VAL A 179 -21.29 2.47 -20.39
CA VAL A 179 -20.33 2.74 -21.50
C VAL A 179 -20.96 3.57 -22.63
N SER A 180 -22.29 3.52 -22.78
CA SER A 180 -23.01 4.26 -23.81
C SER A 180 -23.24 5.74 -23.47
N GLU A 181 -23.04 6.15 -22.21
CA GLU A 181 -23.52 7.45 -21.75
C GLU A 181 -22.41 8.49 -21.52
N SER A 182 -21.16 8.09 -21.24
CA SER A 182 -20.10 9.06 -21.02
C SER A 182 -18.69 8.49 -21.26
N PRO A 183 -17.97 8.99 -22.26
CA PRO A 183 -16.56 8.63 -22.50
C PRO A 183 -15.57 9.39 -21.61
N GLU A 184 -16.02 10.29 -20.73
CA GLU A 184 -15.13 11.16 -19.93
C GLU A 184 -14.87 10.67 -18.50
N THR A 185 -15.45 9.53 -18.10
CA THR A 185 -15.23 8.95 -16.76
C THR A 185 -14.13 7.88 -16.77
N ASP A 186 -13.39 7.80 -15.67
CA ASP A 186 -12.40 6.73 -15.43
C ASP A 186 -13.01 5.47 -14.81
N CYS A 187 -14.34 5.42 -14.63
CA CYS A 187 -15.08 4.30 -14.05
C CYS A 187 -16.37 4.05 -14.82
N LEU A 188 -16.41 2.95 -15.57
CA LEU A 188 -17.55 2.59 -16.40
C LEU A 188 -18.21 1.32 -15.90
N TRP A 189 -19.51 1.21 -16.08
CA TRP A 189 -20.31 0.03 -15.76
C TRP A 189 -20.65 -0.74 -17.04
N LEU A 190 -20.38 -2.04 -17.01
CA LEU A 190 -20.80 -2.99 -18.04
C LEU A 190 -21.80 -3.96 -17.42
N GLY A 191 -23.02 -3.99 -17.93
CA GLY A 191 -24.02 -4.96 -17.52
C GLY A 191 -23.65 -6.35 -18.02
N ALA A 192 -23.59 -7.31 -17.10
CA ALA A 192 -23.38 -8.73 -17.40
C ALA A 192 -24.39 -9.54 -16.59
N PRO A 193 -25.63 -9.69 -17.07
CA PRO A 193 -26.67 -10.40 -16.34
C PRO A 193 -26.36 -11.88 -16.09
N GLU A 194 -25.61 -12.51 -17.01
CA GLU A 194 -25.15 -13.88 -16.86
C GLU A 194 -23.61 -13.94 -16.79
N PRO A 195 -23.03 -14.96 -16.11
CA PRO A 195 -21.57 -15.09 -15.99
C PRO A 195 -20.83 -15.12 -17.33
N GLU A 196 -21.44 -15.74 -18.35
CA GLU A 196 -20.90 -15.83 -19.71
C GLU A 196 -20.84 -14.46 -20.41
N ASP A 197 -21.74 -13.55 -20.07
CA ASP A 197 -21.71 -12.17 -20.60
C ASP A 197 -20.54 -11.40 -20.00
N GLY A 198 -20.20 -11.66 -18.73
CA GLY A 198 -19.02 -11.11 -18.08
C GLY A 198 -17.72 -11.53 -18.77
N VAL A 199 -17.60 -12.83 -19.10
CA VAL A 199 -16.43 -13.35 -19.82
C VAL A 199 -16.31 -12.69 -21.20
N ARG A 200 -17.38 -12.65 -21.98
CA ARG A 200 -17.41 -12.00 -23.31
C ARG A 200 -17.03 -10.52 -23.23
N SER A 201 -17.52 -9.80 -22.21
CA SER A 201 -17.20 -8.40 -22.00
C SER A 201 -15.70 -8.19 -21.69
N ILE A 202 -15.10 -9.05 -20.86
CA ILE A 202 -13.66 -9.03 -20.58
C ILE A 202 -12.86 -9.30 -21.86
N GLU A 203 -13.23 -10.33 -22.63
CA GLU A 203 -12.58 -10.65 -23.89
C GLU A 203 -12.62 -9.48 -24.88
N ALA A 204 -13.78 -8.84 -25.04
CA ALA A 204 -13.93 -7.68 -25.92
C ALA A 204 -13.10 -6.47 -25.45
N ILE A 205 -13.05 -6.22 -24.12
CA ILE A 205 -12.20 -5.15 -23.56
C ILE A 205 -10.73 -5.41 -23.90
N VAL A 206 -10.25 -6.63 -23.67
CA VAL A 206 -8.83 -6.97 -23.86
C VAL A 206 -8.45 -7.02 -25.35
N GLN A 207 -9.31 -7.57 -26.20
CA GLN A 207 -9.02 -7.79 -27.63
C GLN A 207 -9.28 -6.56 -28.50
N GLU A 208 -10.24 -5.74 -28.15
CA GLU A 208 -10.72 -4.64 -29.01
C GLU A 208 -10.50 -3.26 -28.38
N LEU A 209 -11.00 -3.05 -27.15
CA LEU A 209 -11.02 -1.72 -26.54
C LEU A 209 -9.61 -1.27 -26.09
N MET A 210 -8.85 -2.13 -25.41
CA MET A 210 -7.52 -1.78 -24.95
C MET A 210 -6.56 -1.44 -26.10
N PRO A 211 -6.48 -2.24 -27.19
CA PRO A 211 -5.67 -1.88 -28.35
C PRO A 211 -6.15 -0.60 -29.04
N ALA A 212 -7.46 -0.37 -29.15
CA ALA A 212 -8.03 0.85 -29.74
C ALA A 212 -7.63 2.12 -28.95
N LEU A 213 -7.44 1.99 -27.63
CA LEU A 213 -6.95 3.06 -26.75
C LEU A 213 -5.42 3.16 -26.68
N GLY A 214 -4.69 2.34 -27.44
CA GLY A 214 -3.23 2.33 -27.48
C GLY A 214 -2.57 1.56 -26.35
N PHE A 215 -3.31 0.77 -25.59
CA PHE A 215 -2.77 -0.12 -24.58
C PHE A 215 -2.41 -1.49 -25.19
N ASP A 216 -1.22 -1.99 -24.88
CA ASP A 216 -0.81 -3.37 -25.21
C ASP A 216 -1.17 -4.29 -24.04
N PRO A 217 -2.19 -5.14 -24.18
CA PRO A 217 -2.65 -6.01 -23.07
C PRO A 217 -1.59 -7.01 -22.60
N VAL A 218 -0.58 -7.32 -23.43
CA VAL A 218 0.53 -8.23 -23.07
C VAL A 218 1.62 -7.51 -22.27
N LYS A 219 1.78 -6.20 -22.47
CA LYS A 219 2.79 -5.39 -21.75
C LYS A 219 2.23 -4.68 -20.51
N ALA A 220 0.93 -4.71 -20.32
CA ALA A 220 0.26 -4.08 -19.19
C ALA A 220 0.26 -4.95 -17.90
N VAL A 221 0.87 -6.12 -17.93
CA VAL A 221 0.95 -7.07 -16.79
C VAL A 221 2.28 -6.96 -16.07
#